data_d240d900422813cb0a446ff595760bf2
#
_entry.id   d240d900422813cb0a446ff595760bf2
#
_cell.length_a   1.000
_cell.length_b   1.000
_cell.length_c   1.000
_cell.angle_alpha   90.00
_cell.angle_beta   90.00
_cell.angle_gamma   90.00
#
_symmetry.space_group_name_H-M   'P 1'
#
loop_
_entity.id
_entity.type
_entity.pdbx_description
1 polymer ?
#
loop_
_entity_poly.entity_id
_entity_poly.type
_entity_poly.pdbx_seq_one_letter_code
_entity_poly.pdbx_strand_id
1 'polypeptide(L)'
;MRLRRSLVSLTAACLLGSASSVAAQTWRGLRVVPESRCSPYRASDYSYPQSIEARIVESLGGIWSPYTGRTFASRRETDIEHIVARSEAHDSGLCAATAATRRRFATDLLNLTLASPGVNRGQKSARDAAEWLPDRNQCWFADRVVGVRQKYSLTIDRREADALDRVLASCASTALVRGGARVAERVDPGGRSGELPAEVAQWDDNGNGRITCAEARTHGIAPVHRDHPAYPYMRDGDGDGIVCEAGGGGGNRQGTQTRQAPRSGGSTALQQYDDNGNGRITCAEARQHGIAPVRRGHPAYRYMNDRDNDGIVCE
;
A
#
# COMPACT_ATOMS: atom_id res chain seq x y z
N MET A 1 -84.19 -33.33 -22.28
CA MET A 1 -82.85 -32.85 -22.69
C MET A 1 -82.34 -31.88 -21.63
N ARG A 2 -81.46 -32.36 -20.74
CA ARG A 2 -80.94 -31.53 -19.61
C ARG A 2 -79.44 -31.36 -19.83
N LEU A 3 -78.98 -30.11 -20.13
CA LEU A 3 -77.58 -29.78 -20.25
C LEU A 3 -76.95 -29.63 -18.86
N ARG A 4 -75.94 -30.45 -18.59
CA ARG A 4 -75.05 -30.28 -17.44
C ARG A 4 -73.95 -29.28 -17.78
N ARG A 5 -73.86 -28.17 -17.04
CA ARG A 5 -72.73 -27.21 -17.10
C ARG A 5 -71.68 -27.70 -16.12
N SER A 6 -70.51 -28.06 -16.63
CA SER A 6 -69.31 -28.34 -15.84
C SER A 6 -68.64 -27.01 -15.51
N LEU A 7 -68.49 -26.70 -14.20
CA LEU A 7 -67.69 -25.62 -13.67
C LEU A 7 -66.23 -26.13 -13.58
N VAL A 8 -65.34 -25.48 -14.32
CA VAL A 8 -63.88 -25.67 -14.20
C VAL A 8 -63.41 -24.63 -13.19
N SER A 9 -63.00 -25.08 -12.00
CA SER A 9 -62.34 -24.26 -11.02
C SER A 9 -60.87 -24.11 -11.36
N LEU A 10 -60.44 -22.90 -11.75
CA LEU A 10 -59.02 -22.52 -11.83
C LEU A 10 -58.49 -22.20 -10.44
N THR A 11 -57.66 -23.06 -9.87
CA THR A 11 -56.88 -22.77 -8.68
C THR A 11 -55.60 -22.07 -9.10
N ALA A 12 -55.52 -20.77 -8.82
CA ALA A 12 -54.27 -19.98 -8.98
C ALA A 12 -53.35 -20.29 -7.79
N ALA A 13 -52.27 -21.01 -8.04
CA ALA A 13 -51.21 -21.23 -7.07
C ALA A 13 -50.33 -19.98 -7.00
N CYS A 14 -50.48 -19.20 -5.93
CA CYS A 14 -49.52 -18.11 -5.57
C CYS A 14 -48.19 -18.73 -5.13
N LEU A 15 -47.18 -18.69 -6.01
CA LEU A 15 -45.79 -18.95 -5.64
C LEU A 15 -45.28 -17.74 -4.82
N LEU A 16 -45.31 -17.86 -3.51
CA LEU A 16 -44.61 -16.95 -2.59
C LEU A 16 -43.12 -17.23 -2.70
N GLY A 17 -42.42 -16.47 -3.54
CA GLY A 17 -40.97 -16.46 -3.62
C GLY A 17 -40.38 -15.92 -2.30
N SER A 18 -39.85 -16.81 -1.47
CA SER A 18 -39.09 -16.43 -0.26
C SER A 18 -37.84 -15.69 -0.71
N ALA A 19 -37.83 -14.35 -0.64
CA ALA A 19 -36.64 -13.55 -0.75
C ALA A 19 -35.75 -13.85 0.47
N SER A 20 -34.77 -14.73 0.31
CA SER A 20 -33.73 -14.91 1.32
C SER A 20 -32.98 -13.61 1.48
N SER A 21 -33.20 -12.89 2.56
CA SER A 21 -32.35 -11.75 2.94
C SER A 21 -30.97 -12.29 3.26
N VAL A 22 -30.00 -12.06 2.37
CA VAL A 22 -28.60 -12.30 2.67
C VAL A 22 -28.26 -11.36 3.83
N ALA A 23 -28.10 -11.91 5.02
CA ALA A 23 -27.68 -11.13 6.19
C ALA A 23 -26.33 -10.47 5.83
N ALA A 24 -26.23 -9.17 6.00
CA ALA A 24 -24.98 -8.44 5.74
C ALA A 24 -23.89 -9.05 6.62
N GLN A 25 -22.83 -9.54 5.99
CA GLN A 25 -21.72 -10.16 6.69
C GLN A 25 -20.99 -9.10 7.49
N THR A 26 -20.76 -9.37 8.78
CA THR A 26 -20.04 -8.45 9.67
C THR A 26 -18.79 -9.12 10.24
N TRP A 27 -17.76 -8.31 10.46
CA TRP A 27 -16.53 -8.69 11.15
C TRP A 27 -16.20 -7.62 12.19
N ARG A 28 -16.08 -7.97 13.46
CA ARG A 28 -15.83 -7.04 14.59
C ARG A 28 -16.76 -5.82 14.60
N GLY A 29 -18.02 -5.99 14.20
CA GLY A 29 -19.01 -4.91 14.12
C GLY A 29 -18.92 -4.06 12.85
N LEU A 30 -17.98 -4.32 11.97
CA LEU A 30 -17.83 -3.66 10.67
C LEU A 30 -18.61 -4.44 9.60
N ARG A 31 -19.28 -3.74 8.69
CA ARG A 31 -19.91 -4.36 7.52
C ARG A 31 -18.83 -4.81 6.53
N VAL A 32 -18.87 -6.08 6.16
CA VAL A 32 -17.95 -6.65 5.18
C VAL A 32 -18.57 -6.54 3.80
N VAL A 33 -18.07 -5.61 2.99
CA VAL A 33 -18.50 -5.37 1.61
C VAL A 33 -17.28 -4.96 0.77
N PRO A 34 -17.31 -5.17 -0.55
CA PRO A 34 -16.29 -4.62 -1.43
C PRO A 34 -16.20 -3.09 -1.31
N GLU A 35 -15.02 -2.55 -1.50
CA GLU A 35 -14.83 -1.11 -1.60
C GLU A 35 -15.68 -0.50 -2.72
N SER A 36 -16.18 0.69 -2.48
CA SER A 36 -17.04 1.39 -3.44
C SER A 36 -16.82 2.90 -3.37
N ARG A 37 -16.27 3.45 -4.43
CA ARG A 37 -16.10 4.89 -4.57
C ARG A 37 -17.38 5.55 -5.04
N CYS A 38 -18.13 6.16 -4.14
CA CYS A 38 -19.42 6.78 -4.43
C CYS A 38 -19.31 8.24 -4.93
N SER A 39 -18.12 8.84 -4.86
CA SER A 39 -17.81 10.16 -5.43
C SER A 39 -16.31 10.28 -5.75
N PRO A 40 -15.87 11.20 -6.64
CA PRO A 40 -14.45 11.39 -6.91
C PRO A 40 -13.66 11.75 -5.65
N TYR A 41 -12.54 11.07 -5.43
CA TYR A 41 -11.63 11.39 -4.34
C TYR A 41 -10.87 12.69 -4.62
N ARG A 42 -10.87 13.60 -3.66
CA ARG A 42 -10.07 14.82 -3.69
C ARG A 42 -9.31 14.94 -2.36
N ALA A 43 -7.99 14.98 -2.39
CA ALA A 43 -7.17 15.12 -1.19
C ALA A 43 -7.50 16.39 -0.39
N SER A 44 -7.95 17.47 -1.05
CA SER A 44 -8.40 18.72 -0.43
C SER A 44 -9.60 18.57 0.51
N ASP A 45 -10.46 17.57 0.25
CA ASP A 45 -11.64 17.29 1.11
C ASP A 45 -11.22 16.73 2.49
N TYR A 46 -9.99 16.25 2.60
CA TYR A 46 -9.35 15.66 3.78
C TYR A 46 -8.18 16.53 4.26
N SER A 47 -8.32 17.84 4.14
CA SER A 47 -7.29 18.78 4.58
C SER A 47 -7.11 18.76 6.10
N TYR A 48 -5.88 18.91 6.53
CA TYR A 48 -5.48 19.03 7.94
C TYR A 48 -4.34 20.04 8.11
N PRO A 49 -4.30 20.75 9.24
CA PRO A 49 -3.23 21.70 9.50
C PRO A 49 -1.93 20.98 9.86
N GLN A 50 -0.81 21.45 9.35
CA GLN A 50 0.53 20.90 9.68
C GLN A 50 0.84 20.97 11.17
N SER A 51 0.23 21.94 11.89
CA SER A 51 0.39 22.08 13.35
C SER A 51 -0.08 20.86 14.15
N ILE A 52 -0.91 19.96 13.57
CA ILE A 52 -1.36 18.74 14.25
C ILE A 52 -0.21 17.78 14.54
N GLU A 53 0.90 17.88 13.79
CA GLU A 53 2.09 17.05 13.98
C GLU A 53 2.65 17.13 15.39
N ALA A 54 2.62 18.31 16.01
CA ALA A 54 3.06 18.47 17.40
C ALA A 54 2.27 17.59 18.37
N ARG A 55 0.95 17.46 18.15
CA ARG A 55 0.08 16.61 18.97
C ARG A 55 0.34 15.13 18.72
N ILE A 56 0.71 14.76 17.49
CA ILE A 56 1.11 13.37 17.14
C ILE A 56 2.41 13.04 17.89
N VAL A 57 3.41 13.94 17.85
CA VAL A 57 4.68 13.80 18.59
C VAL A 57 4.43 13.63 20.09
N GLU A 58 3.55 14.45 20.66
CA GLU A 58 3.15 14.35 22.06
C GLU A 58 2.51 13.00 22.38
N SER A 59 1.55 12.55 21.55
CA SER A 59 0.86 11.27 21.72
C SER A 59 1.78 10.05 21.59
N LEU A 60 2.84 10.17 20.80
CA LEU A 60 3.86 9.14 20.62
C LEU A 60 5.00 9.22 21.67
N GLY A 61 5.06 10.27 22.47
CA GLY A 61 6.15 10.52 23.40
C GLY A 61 7.49 10.80 22.71
N GLY A 62 7.47 11.31 21.46
CA GLY A 62 8.67 11.69 20.72
C GLY A 62 8.52 11.57 19.20
N ILE A 63 9.57 11.94 18.47
CA ILE A 63 9.60 11.91 17.01
C ILE A 63 10.12 10.55 16.55
N TRP A 64 9.22 9.59 16.36
CA TRP A 64 9.56 8.25 15.92
C TRP A 64 8.39 7.61 15.17
N SER A 65 8.68 6.60 14.34
CA SER A 65 7.66 5.86 13.59
C SER A 65 7.31 4.55 14.30
N PRO A 66 6.03 4.35 14.70
CA PRO A 66 5.55 3.06 15.16
C PRO A 66 5.73 1.93 14.15
N TYR A 67 5.74 2.24 12.88
CA TYR A 67 5.82 1.26 11.81
C TYR A 67 7.18 0.59 11.69
N THR A 68 8.25 1.34 11.95
CA THR A 68 9.62 0.86 11.81
C THR A 68 10.42 0.87 13.11
N GLY A 69 9.90 1.54 14.15
CA GLY A 69 10.65 1.80 15.39
C GLY A 69 11.74 2.89 15.26
N ARG A 70 11.91 3.46 14.05
CA ARG A 70 12.93 4.47 13.78
C ARG A 70 12.62 5.77 14.52
N THR A 71 13.60 6.30 15.26
CA THR A 71 13.59 7.67 15.82
C THR A 71 14.19 8.64 14.80
N PHE A 72 13.66 9.85 14.75
CA PHE A 72 14.10 10.90 13.84
C PHE A 72 14.68 12.07 14.64
N ALA A 73 15.65 12.77 14.06
CA ALA A 73 16.25 13.94 14.68
C ALA A 73 15.31 15.16 14.67
N SER A 74 14.42 15.22 13.68
CA SER A 74 13.45 16.32 13.57
C SER A 74 12.19 15.89 12.80
N ARG A 75 11.12 16.67 12.94
CA ARG A 75 9.87 16.51 12.18
C ARG A 75 10.05 16.71 10.66
N ARG A 76 11.16 17.30 10.21
CA ARG A 76 11.46 17.44 8.78
C ARG A 76 11.76 16.11 8.08
N GLU A 77 12.06 15.07 8.87
CA GLU A 77 12.32 13.72 8.39
C GLU A 77 11.06 12.84 8.37
N THR A 78 9.93 13.38 8.82
CA THR A 78 8.67 12.66 8.96
C THR A 78 7.57 13.24 8.10
N ASP A 79 6.62 12.41 7.75
CA ASP A 79 5.30 12.77 7.25
C ASP A 79 4.25 12.48 8.33
N ILE A 80 3.19 13.28 8.34
CA ILE A 80 1.95 12.92 9.02
C ILE A 80 1.30 11.79 8.23
N GLU A 81 1.18 10.64 8.84
CA GLU A 81 0.66 9.44 8.22
C GLU A 81 -0.74 9.10 8.75
N HIS A 82 -1.66 8.74 7.83
CA HIS A 82 -2.99 8.25 8.18
C HIS A 82 -3.01 6.73 8.20
N ILE A 83 -3.23 6.13 9.37
CA ILE A 83 -3.22 4.67 9.60
C ILE A 83 -4.20 3.98 8.64
N VAL A 84 -5.45 4.45 8.59
CA VAL A 84 -6.37 4.19 7.47
C VAL A 84 -6.18 5.34 6.48
N ALA A 85 -5.68 5.05 5.29
CA ALA A 85 -5.39 6.08 4.29
C ALA A 85 -6.65 6.86 3.91
N ARG A 86 -6.50 8.13 3.55
CA ARG A 86 -7.64 9.01 3.23
C ARG A 86 -8.44 8.53 2.03
N SER A 87 -7.77 8.02 0.99
CA SER A 87 -8.43 7.42 -0.18
C SER A 87 -9.12 6.13 0.16
N GLU A 88 -8.49 5.27 0.96
CA GLU A 88 -9.05 4.03 1.47
C GLU A 88 -10.34 4.27 2.27
N ALA A 89 -10.30 5.21 3.22
CA ALA A 89 -11.49 5.59 3.97
C ALA A 89 -12.59 6.20 3.10
N HIS A 90 -12.21 6.92 2.01
CA HIS A 90 -13.15 7.45 1.03
C HIS A 90 -13.91 6.32 0.35
N ASP A 91 -13.22 5.29 -0.11
CA ASP A 91 -13.78 4.13 -0.80
C ASP A 91 -14.57 3.20 0.15
N SER A 92 -14.24 3.28 1.45
CA SER A 92 -14.91 2.53 2.52
C SER A 92 -16.12 3.26 3.14
N GLY A 93 -16.59 4.37 2.54
CA GLY A 93 -17.83 5.03 2.94
C GLY A 93 -17.72 6.53 3.20
N LEU A 94 -16.53 7.12 3.42
CA LEU A 94 -16.42 8.58 3.59
C LEU A 94 -16.74 9.36 2.32
N CYS A 95 -16.81 8.73 1.17
CA CYS A 95 -17.29 9.37 -0.07
C CYS A 95 -18.72 9.94 0.07
N ALA A 96 -19.56 9.31 0.90
CA ALA A 96 -20.93 9.79 1.21
C ALA A 96 -20.99 10.70 2.45
N ALA A 97 -19.89 10.86 3.20
CA ALA A 97 -19.87 11.63 4.43
C ALA A 97 -19.84 13.15 4.18
N THR A 98 -20.21 13.93 5.21
CA THR A 98 -20.12 15.40 5.14
C THR A 98 -18.65 15.87 5.11
N ALA A 99 -18.41 17.06 4.58
CA ALA A 99 -17.09 17.69 4.62
C ALA A 99 -16.54 17.83 6.05
N ALA A 100 -17.40 18.10 7.03
CA ALA A 100 -17.02 18.17 8.44
C ALA A 100 -16.53 16.80 8.97
N THR A 101 -17.17 15.70 8.58
CA THR A 101 -16.77 14.33 8.96
C THR A 101 -15.44 13.97 8.31
N ARG A 102 -15.24 14.29 7.03
CA ARG A 102 -13.96 14.06 6.34
C ARG A 102 -12.81 14.82 6.99
N ARG A 103 -13.01 16.09 7.38
CA ARG A 103 -12.00 16.87 8.13
C ARG A 103 -11.72 16.29 9.51
N ARG A 104 -12.75 15.85 10.25
CA ARG A 104 -12.54 15.17 11.55
C ARG A 104 -11.72 13.91 11.40
N PHE A 105 -12.00 13.08 10.39
CA PHE A 105 -11.22 11.90 10.10
C PHE A 105 -9.75 12.25 9.82
N ALA A 106 -9.51 13.28 9.00
CA ALA A 106 -8.17 13.69 8.62
C ALA A 106 -7.35 14.31 9.77
N THR A 107 -7.99 14.73 10.87
CA THR A 107 -7.34 15.34 12.04
C THR A 107 -7.43 14.47 13.30
N ASP A 108 -7.95 13.26 13.20
CA ASP A 108 -8.14 12.38 14.34
C ASP A 108 -6.85 11.69 14.76
N LEU A 109 -6.37 11.95 15.97
CA LEU A 109 -5.16 11.32 16.52
C LEU A 109 -5.27 9.79 16.62
N LEU A 110 -6.49 9.22 16.65
CA LEU A 110 -6.66 7.77 16.54
C LEU A 110 -6.13 7.24 15.22
N ASN A 111 -6.24 8.05 14.15
CA ASN A 111 -5.85 7.71 12.78
C ASN A 111 -4.49 8.29 12.36
N LEU A 112 -3.82 9.05 13.23
CA LEU A 112 -2.60 9.74 12.86
C LEU A 112 -1.37 9.16 13.56
N THR A 113 -0.28 9.07 12.80
CA THR A 113 1.03 8.68 13.30
C THR A 113 2.14 9.36 12.50
N LEU A 114 3.41 9.05 12.80
CA LEU A 114 4.56 9.51 12.05
C LEU A 114 5.18 8.37 11.25
N ALA A 115 5.54 8.66 10.01
CA ALA A 115 6.30 7.74 9.17
C ALA A 115 7.35 8.52 8.37
N SER A 116 8.42 7.85 7.93
CA SER A 116 9.30 8.46 6.94
C SER A 116 8.57 8.63 5.60
N PRO A 117 8.96 9.63 4.77
CA PRO A 117 8.37 9.80 3.44
C PRO A 117 8.42 8.53 2.58
N GLY A 118 9.52 7.74 2.69
CA GLY A 118 9.65 6.47 1.96
C GLY A 118 8.61 5.43 2.39
N VAL A 119 8.29 5.34 3.67
CA VAL A 119 7.24 4.44 4.17
C VAL A 119 5.86 4.98 3.81
N ASN A 120 5.58 6.25 4.12
CA ASN A 120 4.26 6.84 3.89
C ASN A 120 3.88 6.86 2.40
N ARG A 121 4.73 7.48 1.56
CA ARG A 121 4.42 7.73 0.15
C ARG A 121 4.76 6.55 -0.76
N GLY A 122 5.76 5.75 -0.40
CA GLY A 122 6.30 4.66 -1.21
C GLY A 122 5.72 3.29 -0.86
N GLN A 123 5.86 2.88 0.40
CA GLN A 123 5.51 1.52 0.82
C GLN A 123 4.03 1.38 1.15
N LYS A 124 3.51 2.18 2.09
CA LYS A 124 2.11 2.11 2.50
C LYS A 124 1.18 2.82 1.51
N SER A 125 1.43 4.11 1.23
CA SER A 125 0.58 4.88 0.32
C SER A 125 -0.92 4.77 0.67
N ALA A 126 -1.74 4.32 -0.30
CA ALA A 126 -3.19 4.11 -0.12
C ALA A 126 -3.55 2.68 0.31
N ARG A 127 -2.57 1.81 0.54
CA ARG A 127 -2.76 0.39 0.81
C ARG A 127 -3.48 0.13 2.13
N ASP A 128 -4.35 -0.88 2.12
CA ASP A 128 -5.01 -1.46 3.27
C ASP A 128 -4.12 -2.50 3.99
N ALA A 129 -4.65 -3.16 5.03
CA ALA A 129 -3.92 -4.16 5.80
C ALA A 129 -3.74 -5.50 5.08
N ALA A 130 -4.46 -5.77 3.99
CA ALA A 130 -4.22 -6.94 3.14
C ALA A 130 -3.05 -6.73 2.17
N GLU A 131 -2.76 -5.48 1.86
CA GLU A 131 -1.74 -5.10 0.89
C GLU A 131 -0.43 -4.67 1.55
N TRP A 132 -0.50 -4.19 2.80
CA TRP A 132 0.66 -3.71 3.54
C TRP A 132 0.46 -3.81 5.06
N LEU A 133 1.47 -4.29 5.75
CA LEU A 133 1.58 -4.27 7.21
C LEU A 133 2.92 -3.64 7.62
N PRO A 134 2.97 -2.93 8.75
CA PRO A 134 4.22 -2.36 9.24
C PRO A 134 5.19 -3.45 9.71
N ASP A 135 6.49 -3.16 9.68
CA ASP A 135 7.54 -4.07 10.19
C ASP A 135 7.44 -4.27 11.71
N ARG A 136 6.88 -3.29 12.43
CA ARG A 136 6.74 -3.31 13.89
C ARG A 136 5.34 -2.88 14.32
N ASN A 137 4.96 -3.24 15.55
CA ASN A 137 3.68 -2.85 16.15
C ASN A 137 2.46 -3.25 15.29
N GLN A 138 2.51 -4.40 14.62
CA GLN A 138 1.38 -4.87 13.79
C GLN A 138 0.09 -5.02 14.61
N CYS A 139 0.19 -5.48 15.85
CA CYS A 139 -0.98 -5.61 16.74
C CYS A 139 -1.62 -4.26 17.05
N TRP A 140 -0.78 -3.24 17.35
CA TRP A 140 -1.25 -1.88 17.55
C TRP A 140 -1.85 -1.30 16.26
N PHE A 141 -1.19 -1.51 15.12
CA PHE A 141 -1.67 -1.05 13.82
C PHE A 141 -3.04 -1.65 13.50
N ALA A 142 -3.20 -2.97 13.63
CA ALA A 142 -4.45 -3.67 13.37
C ALA A 142 -5.59 -3.20 14.28
N ASP A 143 -5.32 -3.00 15.56
CA ASP A 143 -6.27 -2.43 16.52
C ASP A 143 -6.70 -1.01 16.14
N ARG A 144 -5.74 -0.17 15.72
CA ARG A 144 -6.03 1.19 15.25
C ARG A 144 -6.88 1.20 13.99
N VAL A 145 -6.58 0.34 13.01
CA VAL A 145 -7.41 0.21 11.79
C VAL A 145 -8.85 -0.13 12.16
N VAL A 146 -9.05 -1.14 13.01
CA VAL A 146 -10.39 -1.54 13.48
C VAL A 146 -11.07 -0.38 14.19
N GLY A 147 -10.40 0.26 15.15
CA GLY A 147 -10.96 1.36 15.93
C GLY A 147 -11.33 2.59 15.08
N VAL A 148 -10.50 2.93 14.10
CA VAL A 148 -10.80 4.02 13.15
C VAL A 148 -12.01 3.66 12.28
N ARG A 149 -12.05 2.46 11.72
CA ARG A 149 -13.20 2.01 10.90
C ARG A 149 -14.50 2.01 11.71
N GLN A 150 -14.47 1.51 12.94
CA GLN A 150 -15.64 1.55 13.84
C GLN A 150 -16.09 2.98 14.15
N LYS A 151 -15.14 3.87 14.52
CA LYS A 151 -15.43 5.27 14.87
C LYS A 151 -16.12 6.04 13.74
N TYR A 152 -15.73 5.77 12.52
CA TYR A 152 -16.26 6.46 11.34
C TYR A 152 -17.30 5.65 10.56
N SER A 153 -17.73 4.50 11.09
CA SER A 153 -18.71 3.60 10.46
C SER A 153 -18.31 3.19 9.04
N LEU A 154 -16.99 2.99 8.84
CA LEU A 154 -16.45 2.54 7.56
C LEU A 154 -16.76 1.07 7.33
N THR A 155 -16.85 0.70 6.09
CA THR A 155 -16.89 -0.70 5.68
C THR A 155 -15.47 -1.29 5.64
N ILE A 156 -15.38 -2.59 5.51
CA ILE A 156 -14.13 -3.31 5.31
C ILE A 156 -14.35 -4.38 4.24
N ASP A 157 -13.39 -4.59 3.36
CA ASP A 157 -13.47 -5.71 2.45
C ASP A 157 -13.03 -7.03 3.12
N ARG A 158 -13.32 -8.16 2.45
CA ARG A 158 -13.04 -9.49 3.01
C ARG A 158 -11.53 -9.73 3.17
N ARG A 159 -10.72 -9.30 2.22
CA ARG A 159 -9.27 -9.54 2.24
C ARG A 159 -8.60 -8.81 3.39
N GLU A 160 -8.97 -7.56 3.62
CA GLU A 160 -8.48 -6.76 4.73
C GLU A 160 -8.95 -7.33 6.07
N ALA A 161 -10.25 -7.68 6.19
CA ALA A 161 -10.78 -8.31 7.40
C ALA A 161 -10.03 -9.58 7.78
N ASP A 162 -9.75 -10.45 6.80
CA ASP A 162 -9.03 -11.70 7.00
C ASP A 162 -7.53 -11.45 7.36
N ALA A 163 -6.92 -10.40 6.79
CA ALA A 163 -5.54 -10.03 7.12
C ALA A 163 -5.43 -9.50 8.55
N LEU A 164 -6.33 -8.59 8.94
CA LEU A 164 -6.38 -8.06 10.30
C LEU A 164 -6.71 -9.15 11.34
N ASP A 165 -7.58 -10.09 10.99
CA ASP A 165 -7.94 -11.19 11.89
C ASP A 165 -6.73 -12.10 12.16
N ARG A 166 -5.95 -12.43 11.13
CA ARG A 166 -4.69 -13.18 11.30
C ARG A 166 -3.70 -12.46 12.20
N VAL A 167 -3.53 -11.14 12.04
CA VAL A 167 -2.65 -10.34 12.91
C VAL A 167 -3.17 -10.37 14.34
N LEU A 168 -4.43 -10.01 14.55
CA LEU A 168 -5.02 -9.87 15.88
C LEU A 168 -5.12 -11.19 16.64
N ALA A 169 -5.27 -12.34 15.93
CA ALA A 169 -5.27 -13.66 16.53
C ALA A 169 -3.92 -14.04 17.17
N SER A 170 -2.84 -13.41 16.73
CA SER A 170 -1.48 -13.66 17.27
C SER A 170 -1.06 -12.67 18.36
N CYS A 171 -1.91 -11.68 18.68
CA CYS A 171 -1.56 -10.58 19.56
C CYS A 171 -1.84 -10.92 21.04
N ALA A 172 -0.82 -10.87 21.87
CA ALA A 172 -0.98 -10.87 23.32
C ALA A 172 -1.40 -9.48 23.86
N SER A 173 -1.08 -8.41 23.14
CA SER A 173 -1.44 -7.02 23.47
C SER A 173 -1.44 -6.17 22.22
N THR A 174 -2.35 -5.18 22.19
CA THR A 174 -2.39 -4.14 21.14
C THR A 174 -1.77 -2.81 21.58
N ALA A 175 -1.09 -2.81 22.73
CA ALA A 175 -0.39 -1.62 23.21
C ALA A 175 0.74 -1.20 22.25
N LEU A 176 0.89 0.11 22.03
CA LEU A 176 2.01 0.66 21.28
C LEU A 176 3.31 0.47 22.08
N VAL A 177 4.29 -0.16 21.48
CA VAL A 177 5.59 -0.39 22.12
C VAL A 177 6.68 0.40 21.38
N ARG A 178 7.28 1.35 22.09
CA ARG A 178 8.44 2.09 21.59
C ARG A 178 9.67 1.19 21.61
N GLY A 179 10.32 1.00 20.46
CA GLY A 179 11.41 0.05 20.34
C GLY A 179 10.96 -1.42 20.39
N GLY A 180 9.66 -1.66 20.23
CA GLY A 180 9.08 -3.00 20.24
C GLY A 180 9.84 -3.96 19.36
N ALA A 181 10.05 -5.18 19.88
CA ALA A 181 10.62 -6.27 19.12
C ALA A 181 9.89 -6.37 17.77
N ARG A 182 10.63 -6.65 16.69
CA ARG A 182 10.00 -7.10 15.45
C ARG A 182 9.02 -8.19 15.85
N VAL A 183 7.82 -8.19 15.31
CA VAL A 183 6.91 -9.32 15.46
C VAL A 183 7.73 -10.52 15.05
N ALA A 184 7.94 -11.45 15.98
CA ALA A 184 8.61 -12.69 15.66
C ALA A 184 7.80 -13.29 14.50
N GLU A 185 8.40 -13.31 13.32
CA GLU A 185 7.91 -14.09 12.20
C GLU A 185 7.57 -15.46 12.78
N ARG A 186 6.36 -15.94 12.55
CA ARG A 186 5.98 -17.28 12.98
C ARG A 186 7.08 -18.20 12.52
N VAL A 187 7.87 -18.67 13.45
CA VAL A 187 8.87 -19.70 13.20
C VAL A 187 8.08 -20.90 12.71
N ASP A 188 8.12 -21.14 11.41
CA ASP A 188 7.94 -22.49 10.90
C ASP A 188 8.89 -23.37 11.74
N PRO A 189 8.47 -24.53 12.29
CA PRO A 189 9.30 -25.32 13.17
C PRO A 189 10.50 -25.92 12.42
N GLY A 190 11.40 -25.07 11.94
CA GLY A 190 12.58 -25.40 11.15
C GLY A 190 13.50 -24.22 10.83
N GLY A 191 13.10 -22.96 11.11
CA GLY A 191 13.87 -21.75 10.74
C GLY A 191 14.39 -20.98 11.96
N ARG A 192 15.68 -20.90 12.09
CA ARG A 192 16.43 -20.22 13.15
C ARG A 192 16.20 -18.71 13.14
N SER A 193 15.99 -18.16 14.35
CA SER A 193 15.97 -16.73 14.66
C SER A 193 17.18 -15.98 14.10
N GLY A 194 16.95 -14.95 13.28
CA GLY A 194 17.69 -13.68 13.28
C GLY A 194 19.17 -13.64 12.94
N GLU A 195 19.86 -14.75 12.83
CA GLU A 195 21.27 -14.80 12.46
C GLU A 195 21.35 -15.34 11.03
N LEU A 196 21.88 -14.51 10.13
CA LEU A 196 22.18 -14.95 8.78
C LEU A 196 23.09 -16.18 8.84
N PRO A 197 22.94 -17.17 7.96
CA PRO A 197 23.95 -18.21 7.80
C PRO A 197 25.33 -17.59 7.69
N ALA A 198 26.35 -18.16 8.31
CA ALA A 198 27.70 -17.58 8.35
C ALA A 198 28.22 -17.23 6.95
N GLU A 199 27.84 -18.03 5.95
CA GLU A 199 28.13 -17.82 4.53
C GLU A 199 27.44 -16.57 3.92
N VAL A 200 26.33 -16.13 4.52
CA VAL A 200 25.55 -14.95 4.06
C VAL A 200 25.87 -13.73 4.91
N ALA A 201 26.19 -13.91 6.19
CA ALA A 201 26.49 -12.83 7.13
C ALA A 201 27.71 -12.00 6.70
N GLN A 202 28.61 -12.56 5.90
CA GLN A 202 29.75 -11.82 5.35
C GLN A 202 29.37 -10.67 4.42
N TRP A 203 28.12 -10.63 3.94
CA TRP A 203 27.60 -9.58 3.02
C TRP A 203 26.65 -8.60 3.73
N ASP A 204 26.40 -8.78 5.03
CA ASP A 204 25.55 -7.90 5.85
C ASP A 204 26.45 -7.02 6.73
N ASP A 205 26.95 -5.92 6.16
CA ASP A 205 27.93 -5.04 6.80
C ASP A 205 27.38 -4.35 8.06
N ASN A 206 26.05 -4.18 8.13
CA ASN A 206 25.41 -3.49 9.25
C ASN A 206 24.72 -4.43 10.27
N GLY A 207 24.77 -5.75 10.06
CA GLY A 207 24.26 -6.75 10.98
C GLY A 207 22.74 -6.73 11.16
N ASN A 208 21.99 -6.24 10.15
CA ASN A 208 20.55 -6.08 10.26
C ASN A 208 19.72 -7.30 9.80
N GLY A 209 20.40 -8.37 9.38
CA GLY A 209 19.78 -9.59 8.88
C GLY A 209 19.24 -9.49 7.45
N ARG A 210 19.64 -8.46 6.69
CA ARG A 210 19.25 -8.23 5.30
C ARG A 210 20.46 -7.73 4.52
N ILE A 211 20.50 -8.09 3.25
CA ILE A 211 21.52 -7.61 2.33
C ILE A 211 20.91 -6.57 1.41
N THR A 212 21.47 -5.38 1.39
CA THR A 212 21.07 -4.28 0.50
C THR A 212 21.84 -4.35 -0.81
N CYS A 213 21.34 -3.65 -1.84
CA CYS A 213 22.08 -3.52 -3.09
C CYS A 213 23.40 -2.74 -2.94
N ALA A 214 23.53 -1.89 -1.92
CA ALA A 214 24.78 -1.22 -1.62
C ALA A 214 25.81 -2.22 -1.11
N GLU A 215 25.45 -3.04 -0.15
CA GLU A 215 26.31 -4.10 0.38
C GLU A 215 26.64 -5.14 -0.70
N ALA A 216 25.65 -5.60 -1.47
CA ALA A 216 25.89 -6.54 -2.57
C ALA A 216 26.90 -6.01 -3.61
N ARG A 217 26.87 -4.70 -3.91
CA ARG A 217 27.85 -4.08 -4.80
C ARG A 217 29.22 -3.95 -4.15
N THR A 218 29.28 -3.59 -2.86
CA THR A 218 30.55 -3.49 -2.11
C THR A 218 31.27 -4.83 -2.07
N HIS A 219 30.51 -5.92 -1.92
CA HIS A 219 31.05 -7.28 -1.93
C HIS A 219 31.15 -7.92 -3.31
N GLY A 220 30.83 -7.19 -4.39
CA GLY A 220 30.97 -7.66 -5.77
C GLY A 220 30.03 -8.79 -6.18
N ILE A 221 28.95 -9.02 -5.42
CA ILE A 221 27.97 -10.08 -5.72
C ILE A 221 26.76 -9.59 -6.54
N ALA A 222 26.63 -8.27 -6.75
CA ALA A 222 25.58 -7.72 -7.61
C ALA A 222 25.92 -7.87 -9.10
N PRO A 223 24.94 -8.16 -9.98
CA PRO A 223 23.53 -8.48 -9.66
C PRO A 223 23.37 -9.85 -9.00
N VAL A 224 22.40 -9.97 -8.08
CA VAL A 224 22.18 -11.19 -7.30
C VAL A 224 21.03 -11.97 -7.90
N HIS A 225 21.28 -13.15 -8.42
CA HIS A 225 20.28 -14.04 -9.00
C HIS A 225 19.61 -14.93 -7.94
N ARG A 226 18.44 -15.49 -8.28
CA ARG A 226 17.59 -16.29 -7.38
C ARG A 226 18.29 -17.51 -6.76
N ASP A 227 19.29 -18.05 -7.42
CA ASP A 227 20.09 -19.20 -6.98
C ASP A 227 21.24 -18.81 -6.04
N HIS A 228 21.55 -17.52 -5.90
CA HIS A 228 22.61 -17.04 -5.03
C HIS A 228 22.17 -17.07 -3.56
N PRO A 229 23.03 -17.53 -2.61
CA PRO A 229 22.71 -17.65 -1.19
C PRO A 229 22.21 -16.36 -0.52
N ALA A 230 22.61 -15.18 -1.02
CA ALA A 230 22.17 -13.89 -0.51
C ALA A 230 20.74 -13.52 -0.95
N TYR A 231 20.23 -14.08 -2.05
CA TYR A 231 18.95 -13.67 -2.65
C TYR A 231 17.75 -13.74 -1.69
N PRO A 232 17.56 -14.79 -0.84
CA PRO A 232 16.45 -14.86 0.09
C PRO A 232 16.45 -13.74 1.15
N TYR A 233 17.57 -13.06 1.33
CA TYR A 233 17.76 -11.98 2.31
C TYR A 233 17.75 -10.60 1.67
N MET A 234 17.45 -10.53 0.37
CA MET A 234 17.34 -9.31 -0.42
C MET A 234 15.88 -9.08 -0.84
N ARG A 235 15.59 -7.87 -1.32
CA ARG A 235 14.27 -7.53 -1.83
C ARG A 235 14.30 -7.51 -3.35
N ASP A 236 13.66 -8.49 -3.94
CA ASP A 236 13.32 -8.49 -5.36
C ASP A 236 12.05 -7.64 -5.55
N GLY A 237 12.21 -6.47 -6.16
CA GLY A 237 11.15 -5.45 -6.24
C GLY A 237 10.16 -5.68 -7.38
N ASP A 238 10.58 -6.32 -8.48
CA ASP A 238 9.78 -6.60 -9.67
C ASP A 238 9.49 -8.09 -9.85
N GLY A 239 10.13 -8.95 -9.01
CA GLY A 239 9.85 -10.38 -8.97
C GLY A 239 10.45 -11.17 -10.12
N ASP A 240 11.41 -10.61 -10.86
CA ASP A 240 12.03 -11.25 -12.03
C ASP A 240 13.10 -12.30 -11.66
N GLY A 241 13.51 -12.35 -10.38
CA GLY A 241 14.49 -13.29 -9.85
C GLY A 241 15.93 -12.78 -9.90
N ILE A 242 16.11 -11.49 -10.14
CA ILE A 242 17.41 -10.81 -10.13
C ILE A 242 17.28 -9.56 -9.23
N VAL A 243 18.26 -9.31 -8.38
CA VAL A 243 18.27 -8.15 -7.49
C VAL A 243 19.54 -7.35 -7.74
N CYS A 244 19.40 -6.01 -7.66
CA CYS A 244 20.52 -5.08 -7.81
C CYS A 244 21.13 -5.01 -9.21
N GLU A 245 20.37 -5.33 -10.24
CA GLU A 245 20.78 -5.11 -11.62
C GLU A 245 21.02 -3.61 -11.89
N ALA A 246 21.86 -3.31 -12.86
CA ALA A 246 22.15 -1.94 -13.29
C ALA A 246 20.96 -1.40 -14.12
N GLY A 247 20.00 -0.72 -13.45
CA GLY A 247 18.81 -0.15 -14.08
C GLY A 247 17.60 -0.04 -13.18
N GLY A 248 17.61 -0.63 -11.97
CA GLY A 248 16.52 -0.59 -11.00
C GLY A 248 16.87 0.18 -9.72
N GLY A 249 16.60 1.49 -9.63
CA GLY A 249 16.54 2.18 -8.35
C GLY A 249 17.56 3.28 -8.10
N GLY A 250 17.08 4.49 -8.10
CA GLY A 250 17.61 5.78 -7.80
C GLY A 250 18.85 5.95 -6.92
N GLY A 251 19.82 6.73 -7.43
CA GLY A 251 20.93 7.27 -6.65
C GLY A 251 22.02 7.82 -7.54
N ASN A 252 21.97 9.10 -7.76
CA ASN A 252 22.90 9.99 -8.44
C ASN A 252 24.39 9.63 -8.32
N ARG A 253 25.14 9.50 -9.45
CA ARG A 253 26.52 10.00 -9.62
C ARG A 253 26.97 9.96 -11.07
N GLN A 254 27.54 11.10 -11.49
CA GLN A 254 28.26 11.37 -12.73
C GLN A 254 29.47 10.46 -12.95
N GLY A 255 29.75 10.16 -14.21
CA GLY A 255 31.11 9.91 -14.64
C GLY A 255 31.32 8.82 -15.68
N THR A 256 31.49 9.29 -16.89
CA THR A 256 32.40 8.78 -17.96
C THR A 256 31.89 7.69 -18.91
N GLN A 257 31.79 8.12 -20.14
CA GLN A 257 31.50 7.37 -21.37
C GLN A 257 32.52 6.26 -21.63
N THR A 258 32.04 5.10 -22.05
CA THR A 258 32.69 4.36 -23.13
C THR A 258 31.64 3.59 -23.93
N ARG A 259 31.72 3.78 -25.25
CA ARG A 259 30.87 3.16 -26.27
C ARG A 259 31.01 1.64 -26.27
N GLN A 260 29.88 0.92 -26.38
CA GLN A 260 29.69 -0.12 -27.40
C GLN A 260 28.23 -0.59 -27.46
N ALA A 261 27.75 -0.77 -28.68
CA ALA A 261 26.41 -1.04 -29.14
C ALA A 261 26.06 -2.53 -29.10
N PRO A 262 24.88 -2.90 -29.63
CA PRO A 262 23.53 -2.82 -29.07
C PRO A 262 22.89 -4.21 -28.87
N ARG A 263 22.03 -4.41 -27.86
CA ARG A 263 21.07 -5.53 -27.86
C ARG A 263 19.70 -5.05 -27.43
N SER A 264 18.80 -5.31 -28.33
CA SER A 264 17.38 -5.05 -28.41
C SER A 264 16.57 -5.38 -27.16
N GLY A 265 15.68 -4.45 -26.74
CA GLY A 265 14.55 -4.70 -25.87
C GLY A 265 14.13 -3.56 -24.93
N GLY A 266 14.81 -2.43 -24.89
CA GLY A 266 14.38 -1.24 -24.17
C GLY A 266 13.26 -0.55 -24.95
N SER A 267 12.12 -0.26 -24.27
CA SER A 267 10.96 0.30 -24.92
C SER A 267 11.31 1.61 -25.63
N THR A 268 11.03 1.67 -26.91
CA THR A 268 11.21 2.83 -27.79
C THR A 268 10.60 4.11 -27.25
N ALA A 269 9.60 4.03 -26.38
CA ALA A 269 8.94 5.19 -25.78
C ALA A 269 9.82 5.94 -24.78
N LEU A 270 10.55 5.26 -23.89
CA LEU A 270 11.51 5.93 -22.99
C LEU A 270 12.65 6.57 -23.77
N GLN A 271 13.19 5.86 -24.77
CA GLN A 271 14.25 6.43 -25.62
C GLN A 271 13.81 7.66 -26.41
N GLN A 272 12.52 7.76 -26.69
CA GLN A 272 11.94 8.81 -27.52
C GLN A 272 11.43 10.02 -26.73
N TYR A 273 10.94 9.82 -25.50
CA TYR A 273 10.18 10.83 -24.77
C TYR A 273 10.70 11.10 -23.34
N ASP A 274 11.69 10.36 -22.85
CA ASP A 274 12.31 10.56 -21.54
C ASP A 274 13.64 11.29 -21.73
N ASP A 275 13.57 12.62 -21.76
CA ASP A 275 14.71 13.48 -22.09
C ASP A 275 15.78 13.49 -21.01
N ASN A 276 15.39 13.23 -19.75
CA ASN A 276 16.31 13.23 -18.61
C ASN A 276 16.80 11.83 -18.20
N GLY A 277 16.33 10.76 -18.87
CA GLY A 277 16.78 9.38 -18.68
C GLY A 277 16.42 8.80 -17.31
N ASN A 278 15.35 9.30 -16.65
CA ASN A 278 14.96 8.88 -15.30
C ASN A 278 14.02 7.67 -15.27
N GLY A 279 13.68 7.10 -16.44
CA GLY A 279 12.77 5.96 -16.57
C GLY A 279 11.30 6.32 -16.46
N ARG A 280 10.97 7.61 -16.49
CA ARG A 280 9.59 8.14 -16.44
C ARG A 280 9.45 9.27 -17.44
N ILE A 281 8.25 9.38 -18.01
CA ILE A 281 7.89 10.49 -18.91
C ILE A 281 7.01 11.45 -18.12
N THR A 282 7.45 12.69 -17.99
CA THR A 282 6.71 13.76 -17.31
C THR A 282 5.76 14.47 -18.28
N CYS A 283 4.80 15.21 -17.74
CA CYS A 283 3.94 16.05 -18.58
C CYS A 283 4.69 17.19 -19.31
N ALA A 284 5.83 17.61 -18.76
CA ALA A 284 6.69 18.59 -19.43
C ALA A 284 7.31 17.97 -20.69
N GLU A 285 7.90 16.79 -20.57
CA GLU A 285 8.47 16.06 -21.70
C GLU A 285 7.39 15.67 -22.72
N ALA A 286 6.24 15.18 -22.27
CA ALA A 286 5.13 14.85 -23.17
C ALA A 286 4.64 16.07 -23.99
N ARG A 287 4.60 17.26 -23.39
CA ARG A 287 4.27 18.50 -24.11
C ARG A 287 5.39 18.93 -25.05
N GLN A 288 6.65 18.80 -24.65
CA GLN A 288 7.81 19.12 -25.48
C GLN A 288 7.86 18.25 -26.73
N HIS A 289 7.48 16.98 -26.61
CA HIS A 289 7.39 16.03 -27.72
C HIS A 289 6.04 16.06 -28.46
N GLY A 290 5.12 16.94 -28.07
CA GLY A 290 3.82 17.11 -28.74
C GLY A 290 2.87 15.91 -28.62
N ILE A 291 3.08 15.04 -27.63
CA ILE A 291 2.25 13.85 -27.41
C ILE A 291 1.18 14.04 -26.31
N ALA A 292 1.19 15.17 -25.60
CA ALA A 292 0.16 15.48 -24.61
C ALA A 292 -1.14 15.96 -25.30
N PRO A 293 -2.32 15.58 -24.78
CA PRO A 293 -2.58 14.65 -23.70
C PRO A 293 -2.32 13.19 -24.09
N VAL A 294 -1.74 12.41 -23.17
CA VAL A 294 -1.33 11.02 -23.44
C VAL A 294 -2.41 10.05 -22.98
N ARG A 295 -2.99 9.28 -23.89
CA ARG A 295 -4.06 8.33 -23.61
C ARG A 295 -3.51 6.93 -23.32
N ARG A 296 -4.26 6.09 -22.57
CA ARG A 296 -3.91 4.74 -22.14
C ARG A 296 -3.34 3.82 -23.25
N GLY A 297 -3.73 4.01 -24.50
CA GLY A 297 -3.20 3.24 -25.63
C GLY A 297 -1.84 3.71 -26.16
N HIS A 298 -1.33 4.87 -25.73
CA HIS A 298 -0.07 5.41 -26.22
C HIS A 298 1.13 4.72 -25.53
N PRO A 299 2.22 4.37 -26.22
CA PRO A 299 3.37 3.69 -25.64
C PRO A 299 4.00 4.40 -24.45
N ALA A 300 3.95 5.74 -24.41
CA ALA A 300 4.46 6.55 -23.30
C ALA A 300 3.61 6.44 -22.00
N TYR A 301 2.32 6.12 -22.12
CA TYR A 301 1.37 6.16 -21.00
C TYR A 301 1.83 5.30 -19.80
N ARG A 302 2.36 4.11 -20.03
CA ARG A 302 2.83 3.20 -18.97
C ARG A 302 4.02 3.75 -18.15
N TYR A 303 4.69 4.76 -18.64
CA TYR A 303 5.81 5.44 -17.98
C TYR A 303 5.41 6.78 -17.34
N MET A 304 4.11 7.09 -17.36
CA MET A 304 3.52 8.32 -16.83
C MET A 304 2.64 8.00 -15.62
N ASN A 305 2.32 9.02 -14.83
CA ASN A 305 1.46 8.87 -13.67
C ASN A 305 0.05 9.40 -13.99
N ASP A 306 -0.87 8.48 -14.22
CA ASP A 306 -2.29 8.76 -14.32
C ASP A 306 -2.86 8.85 -12.90
N ARG A 307 -2.99 10.10 -12.41
CA ARG A 307 -3.28 10.34 -11.00
C ARG A 307 -4.76 10.09 -10.64
N ASP A 308 -5.66 10.35 -11.56
CA ASP A 308 -7.12 10.18 -11.41
C ASP A 308 -7.65 8.91 -12.08
N ASN A 309 -6.75 8.19 -12.75
CA ASN A 309 -6.99 6.90 -13.41
C ASN A 309 -8.12 6.93 -14.44
N ASP A 310 -8.30 8.07 -15.10
CA ASP A 310 -9.30 8.23 -16.17
C ASP A 310 -8.80 7.71 -17.54
N GLY A 311 -7.53 7.38 -17.64
CA GLY A 311 -6.87 6.87 -18.85
C GLY A 311 -6.28 7.96 -19.72
N ILE A 312 -6.17 9.19 -19.24
CA ILE A 312 -5.56 10.33 -19.92
C ILE A 312 -4.56 11.00 -18.96
N VAL A 313 -3.40 11.36 -19.44
CA VAL A 313 -2.36 12.02 -18.66
C VAL A 313 -1.96 13.32 -19.35
N CYS A 314 -1.70 14.37 -18.58
CA CYS A 314 -1.26 15.68 -19.07
C CYS A 314 -2.32 16.46 -19.86
N GLU A 315 -3.58 16.29 -19.52
CA GLU A 315 -4.66 17.14 -20.00
C GLU A 315 -4.59 18.59 -19.45
#